data_45d990de4acb92e06ec1e179ac762be3
#
_entry.id   45d990de4acb92e06ec1e179ac762be3
#
_cell.length_a   1.000
_cell.length_b   1.000
_cell.length_c   1.000
_cell.angle_alpha   90.00
_cell.angle_beta   90.00
_cell.angle_gamma   90.00
#
_symmetry.space_group_name_H-M   'P 1'
#
loop_
_entity.id
_entity.type
_entity.pdbx_description
1 polymer ?
#
loop_
_entity_poly.entity_id
_entity_poly.type
_entity_poly.pdbx_seq_one_letter_code
_entity_poly.pdbx_strand_id
1 'polypeptide(L)'
;MGHPTLFIHSLVTSGGSTVADMALSSVLVLNGPNLNLLGQREPDVYGSETLSDHMDALRQRAQSLGLSVSDFQSNSESDLVSAVQSARGVHDAIILNAGAFTHYSWALHDAVRSFSGPVIEVHLSNPTAREEFRHVSVLSTVVKGSISGFGGNSYVLALEALQLIAR
;
A
#
# COMPACT_ATOMS: atom_id res chain seq x y z
N MET A 1 35.82 32.31 -54.46
CA MET A 1 34.94 32.76 -53.34
C MET A 1 33.76 31.79 -53.30
N GLY A 2 33.87 30.78 -52.45
CA GLY A 2 32.85 29.74 -52.30
C GLY A 2 32.26 29.81 -50.90
N HIS A 3 30.94 30.01 -50.81
CA HIS A 3 30.24 29.98 -49.53
C HIS A 3 30.03 28.53 -49.07
N PRO A 4 30.22 28.20 -47.79
CA PRO A 4 29.85 26.88 -47.30
C PRO A 4 28.38 26.84 -46.97
N THR A 5 27.69 25.86 -47.54
CA THR A 5 26.28 25.51 -47.28
C THR A 5 26.19 24.82 -45.92
N LEU A 6 25.44 25.43 -45.02
CA LEU A 6 25.17 24.88 -43.68
C LEU A 6 24.10 23.81 -43.80
N PHE A 7 24.43 22.53 -43.61
CA PHE A 7 23.48 21.44 -43.44
C PHE A 7 22.94 21.46 -42.01
N ILE A 8 21.66 21.83 -41.87
CA ILE A 8 20.93 21.70 -40.61
C ILE A 8 20.52 20.22 -40.49
N HIS A 9 21.16 19.49 -39.60
CA HIS A 9 20.72 18.17 -39.19
C HIS A 9 19.47 18.34 -38.33
N SER A 10 18.31 17.91 -38.89
CA SER A 10 17.09 17.75 -38.15
C SER A 10 17.28 16.64 -37.10
N LEU A 11 17.31 17.01 -35.81
CA LEU A 11 17.21 16.09 -34.69
C LEU A 11 15.80 15.54 -34.67
N VAL A 12 15.66 14.29 -35.10
CA VAL A 12 14.47 13.47 -34.81
C VAL A 12 14.49 13.19 -33.32
N THR A 13 13.64 13.88 -32.56
CA THR A 13 13.34 13.53 -31.19
C THR A 13 12.58 12.22 -31.18
N SER A 14 13.28 11.13 -30.83
CA SER A 14 12.65 9.85 -30.47
C SER A 14 11.65 10.10 -29.36
N GLY A 15 10.37 9.80 -29.64
CA GLY A 15 9.31 9.88 -28.66
C GLY A 15 9.62 9.04 -27.44
N GLY A 16 10.05 9.71 -26.37
CA GLY A 16 10.04 9.13 -25.04
C GLY A 16 8.59 8.85 -24.68
N SER A 17 8.27 7.58 -24.46
CA SER A 17 7.04 7.19 -23.80
C SER A 17 6.99 7.92 -22.47
N THR A 18 6.21 8.98 -22.38
CA THR A 18 5.86 9.58 -21.10
C THR A 18 5.15 8.49 -20.32
N VAL A 19 5.75 8.04 -19.21
CA VAL A 19 5.04 7.32 -18.17
C VAL A 19 3.87 8.23 -17.82
N ALA A 20 2.67 7.85 -18.22
CA ALA A 20 1.46 8.60 -17.89
C ALA A 20 1.47 8.70 -16.36
N ASP A 21 1.43 9.93 -15.86
CA ASP A 21 1.27 10.26 -14.45
C ASP A 21 -0.09 9.67 -14.07
N MET A 22 -0.08 8.41 -13.58
CA MET A 22 -1.32 7.70 -13.23
C MET A 22 -1.79 8.31 -11.91
N ALA A 23 -2.68 9.28 -12.03
CA ALA A 23 -3.30 9.89 -10.86
C ALA A 23 -3.93 8.78 -9.99
N LEU A 24 -3.52 8.71 -8.73
CA LEU A 24 -4.10 7.81 -7.74
C LEU A 24 -5.60 8.09 -7.63
N SER A 25 -6.44 7.09 -7.82
CA SER A 25 -7.90 7.19 -7.76
C SER A 25 -8.55 6.11 -6.90
N SER A 26 -7.93 4.94 -6.84
CA SER A 26 -8.48 3.77 -6.15
C SER A 26 -7.43 3.05 -5.30
N VAL A 27 -7.77 2.77 -4.04
CA VAL A 27 -6.90 2.09 -3.07
C VAL A 27 -7.61 0.87 -2.51
N LEU A 28 -6.95 -0.28 -2.54
CA LEU A 28 -7.41 -1.48 -1.83
C LEU A 28 -6.72 -1.55 -0.46
N VAL A 29 -7.51 -1.79 0.59
CA VAL A 29 -6.98 -2.05 1.93
C VAL A 29 -7.13 -3.53 2.23
N LEU A 30 -6.02 -4.20 2.51
CA LEU A 30 -5.99 -5.61 2.86
C LEU A 30 -5.65 -5.79 4.34
N ASN A 31 -6.50 -6.49 5.04
CA ASN A 31 -6.39 -6.75 6.47
C ASN A 31 -6.23 -8.24 6.74
N GLY A 32 -5.15 -8.62 7.39
CA GLY A 32 -4.77 -9.99 7.71
C GLY A 32 -5.44 -10.54 8.98
N PRO A 33 -4.89 -11.65 9.50
CA PRO A 33 -5.51 -12.44 10.54
C PRO A 33 -5.69 -11.65 11.84
N ASN A 34 -6.79 -11.96 12.51
CA ASN A 34 -7.22 -11.42 13.81
C ASN A 34 -7.58 -9.92 13.82
N LEU A 35 -7.46 -9.20 12.71
CA LEU A 35 -7.88 -7.79 12.64
C LEU A 35 -9.39 -7.63 12.74
N ASN A 36 -10.16 -8.66 12.38
CA ASN A 36 -11.61 -8.75 12.63
C ASN A 36 -11.98 -8.73 14.12
N LEU A 37 -11.02 -8.95 15.03
CA LEU A 37 -11.23 -8.98 16.49
C LEU A 37 -10.79 -7.66 17.17
N LEU A 38 -10.43 -6.62 16.41
CA LEU A 38 -10.13 -5.31 16.97
C LEU A 38 -11.32 -4.77 17.76
N GLY A 39 -11.02 -4.06 18.87
CA GLY A 39 -12.01 -3.60 19.83
C GLY A 39 -12.47 -4.67 20.84
N GLN A 40 -12.22 -5.96 20.56
CA GLN A 40 -12.58 -7.07 21.47
C GLN A 40 -11.33 -7.73 22.08
N ARG A 41 -10.16 -7.57 21.47
CA ARG A 41 -8.91 -8.23 21.81
C ARG A 41 -7.83 -7.22 22.15
N GLU A 42 -7.10 -7.46 23.26
CA GLU A 42 -5.93 -6.70 23.67
C GLU A 42 -6.13 -5.17 23.63
N PRO A 43 -7.13 -4.60 24.33
CA PRO A 43 -7.44 -3.17 24.25
C PRO A 43 -6.27 -2.27 24.69
N ASP A 44 -5.38 -2.77 25.57
CA ASP A 44 -4.17 -2.07 26.00
C ASP A 44 -3.14 -1.89 24.87
N VAL A 45 -3.21 -2.71 23.82
CA VAL A 45 -2.28 -2.69 22.68
C VAL A 45 -2.90 -2.00 21.46
N TYR A 46 -4.19 -2.26 21.18
CA TYR A 46 -4.86 -1.85 19.94
C TYR A 46 -5.97 -0.81 20.15
N GLY A 47 -6.33 -0.50 21.40
CA GLY A 47 -7.47 0.38 21.70
C GLY A 47 -8.81 -0.36 21.62
N SER A 48 -9.90 0.41 21.79
CA SER A 48 -11.29 -0.09 21.77
C SER A 48 -11.96 0.04 20.40
N GLU A 49 -11.34 0.67 19.44
CA GLU A 49 -11.87 0.85 18.09
C GLU A 49 -11.85 -0.46 17.32
N THR A 50 -12.92 -0.71 16.57
CA THR A 50 -13.05 -1.89 15.71
C THR A 50 -12.35 -1.66 14.36
N LEU A 51 -12.15 -2.74 13.58
CA LEU A 51 -11.68 -2.60 12.20
C LEU A 51 -12.64 -1.75 11.36
N SER A 52 -13.95 -1.88 11.59
CA SER A 52 -14.94 -1.05 10.89
C SER A 52 -14.75 0.42 11.16
N ASP A 53 -14.52 0.81 12.42
CA ASP A 53 -14.29 2.21 12.80
C ASP A 53 -13.06 2.78 12.07
N HIS A 54 -11.97 2.01 12.00
CA HIS A 54 -10.77 2.41 11.27
C HIS A 54 -11.01 2.54 9.76
N MET A 55 -11.78 1.62 9.17
CA MET A 55 -12.09 1.68 7.73
C MET A 55 -13.05 2.84 7.41
N ASP A 56 -13.97 3.18 8.30
CA ASP A 56 -14.87 4.31 8.11
C ASP A 56 -14.11 5.65 8.19
N ALA A 57 -13.21 5.80 9.16
CA ALA A 57 -12.31 6.97 9.24
C ALA A 57 -11.44 7.11 7.97
N LEU A 58 -10.91 6.00 7.48
CA LEU A 58 -10.10 5.97 6.26
C LEU A 58 -10.91 6.37 5.03
N ARG A 59 -12.14 5.81 4.86
CA ARG A 59 -13.04 6.16 3.75
C ARG A 59 -13.43 7.63 3.75
N GLN A 60 -13.74 8.19 4.93
CA GLN A 60 -14.03 9.61 5.08
C GLN A 60 -12.83 10.48 4.63
N ARG A 61 -11.62 10.09 5.03
CA ARG A 61 -10.42 10.80 4.60
C ARG A 61 -10.19 10.66 3.10
N ALA A 62 -10.33 9.47 2.54
CA ALA A 62 -10.18 9.20 1.11
C ALA A 62 -11.15 10.06 0.28
N GLN A 63 -12.41 10.15 0.70
CA GLN A 63 -13.42 10.97 0.05
C GLN A 63 -13.00 12.44 -0.02
N SER A 64 -12.40 12.99 1.05
CA SER A 64 -11.89 14.36 1.07
C SER A 64 -10.72 14.60 0.11
N LEU A 65 -10.03 13.53 -0.29
CA LEU A 65 -8.93 13.54 -1.25
C LEU A 65 -9.36 13.16 -2.69
N GLY A 66 -10.65 12.88 -2.90
CA GLY A 66 -11.17 12.45 -4.20
C GLY A 66 -10.81 10.99 -4.54
N LEU A 67 -10.47 10.16 -3.54
CA LEU A 67 -10.10 8.77 -3.70
C LEU A 67 -11.24 7.82 -3.34
N SER A 68 -11.29 6.67 -4.02
CA SER A 68 -12.10 5.53 -3.61
C SER A 68 -11.26 4.53 -2.80
N VAL A 69 -11.86 3.98 -1.74
CA VAL A 69 -11.26 2.94 -0.90
C VAL A 69 -12.20 1.76 -0.83
N SER A 70 -11.70 0.59 -1.15
CA SER A 70 -12.32 -0.70 -0.82
C SER A 70 -11.43 -1.44 0.17
N ASP A 71 -12.01 -2.27 1.01
CA ASP A 71 -11.27 -3.07 1.98
C ASP A 71 -11.73 -4.53 1.98
N PHE A 72 -10.80 -5.39 2.38
CA PHE A 72 -11.02 -6.82 2.53
C PHE A 72 -10.23 -7.32 3.74
N GLN A 73 -10.87 -8.17 4.54
CA GLN A 73 -10.23 -8.83 5.68
C GLN A 73 -10.34 -10.34 5.54
N SER A 74 -9.26 -11.05 5.79
CA SER A 74 -9.27 -12.51 5.91
C SER A 74 -8.23 -13.02 6.90
N ASN A 75 -8.56 -14.13 7.55
CA ASN A 75 -7.62 -14.90 8.36
C ASN A 75 -6.84 -15.93 7.52
N SER A 76 -7.15 -16.03 6.23
CA SER A 76 -6.53 -16.96 5.27
C SER A 76 -5.43 -16.26 4.47
N GLU A 77 -4.23 -16.82 4.47
CA GLU A 77 -3.13 -16.36 3.62
C GLU A 77 -3.49 -16.44 2.13
N SER A 78 -4.12 -17.54 1.72
CA SER A 78 -4.54 -17.76 0.33
C SER A 78 -5.51 -16.68 -0.17
N ASP A 79 -6.42 -16.23 0.70
CA ASP A 79 -7.38 -15.18 0.33
C ASP A 79 -6.68 -13.85 0.13
N LEU A 80 -5.70 -13.51 0.98
CA LEU A 80 -4.93 -12.28 0.81
C LEU A 80 -4.07 -12.31 -0.45
N VAL A 81 -3.43 -13.44 -0.75
CA VAL A 81 -2.69 -13.64 -2.01
C VAL A 81 -3.62 -13.43 -3.21
N SER A 82 -4.80 -14.05 -3.19
CA SER A 82 -5.81 -13.90 -4.26
C SER A 82 -6.32 -12.46 -4.39
N ALA A 83 -6.50 -11.76 -3.26
CA ALA A 83 -6.92 -10.37 -3.25
C ALA A 83 -5.87 -9.44 -3.88
N VAL A 84 -4.58 -9.62 -3.57
CA VAL A 84 -3.48 -8.88 -4.22
C VAL A 84 -3.46 -9.14 -5.73
N GLN A 85 -3.62 -10.39 -6.15
CA GLN A 85 -3.65 -10.74 -7.57
C GLN A 85 -4.84 -10.11 -8.30
N SER A 86 -6.02 -10.08 -7.66
CA SER A 86 -7.25 -9.50 -8.21
C SER A 86 -7.22 -7.97 -8.24
N ALA A 87 -6.38 -7.33 -7.44
CA ALA A 87 -6.19 -5.88 -7.44
C ALA A 87 -5.52 -5.35 -8.72
N ARG A 88 -4.83 -6.22 -9.46
CA ARG A 88 -4.07 -5.84 -10.66
C ARG A 88 -5.00 -5.32 -11.76
N GLY A 89 -4.75 -4.09 -12.20
CA GLY A 89 -5.58 -3.42 -13.22
C GLY A 89 -6.95 -2.93 -12.72
N VAL A 90 -7.22 -3.09 -11.40
CA VAL A 90 -8.45 -2.64 -10.74
C VAL A 90 -8.18 -1.52 -9.75
N HIS A 91 -7.09 -1.64 -8.98
CA HIS A 91 -6.66 -0.67 -7.99
C HIS A 91 -5.29 -0.10 -8.34
N ASP A 92 -5.10 1.19 -8.03
CA ASP A 92 -3.85 1.90 -8.29
C ASP A 92 -2.81 1.66 -7.20
N ALA A 93 -3.25 1.39 -5.97
CA ALA A 93 -2.40 1.17 -4.82
C ALA A 93 -3.02 0.20 -3.81
N ILE A 94 -2.18 -0.35 -2.92
CA ILE A 94 -2.61 -1.20 -1.81
C ILE A 94 -2.06 -0.64 -0.48
N ILE A 95 -2.91 -0.63 0.54
CA ILE A 95 -2.51 -0.51 1.94
C ILE A 95 -2.66 -1.90 2.56
N LEU A 96 -1.57 -2.47 3.08
CA LEU A 96 -1.54 -3.86 3.55
C LEU A 96 -1.18 -3.93 5.03
N ASN A 97 -2.14 -4.32 5.85
CA ASN A 97 -1.89 -4.79 7.21
C ASN A 97 -1.95 -6.32 7.23
N ALA A 98 -0.82 -6.95 6.95
CA ALA A 98 -0.77 -8.41 6.84
C ALA A 98 -0.86 -9.14 8.20
N GLY A 99 -0.90 -8.40 9.33
CA GLY A 99 -0.90 -9.01 10.65
C GLY A 99 0.32 -9.90 10.86
N ALA A 100 0.12 -11.10 11.40
CA ALA A 100 1.23 -12.03 11.64
C ALA A 100 1.88 -12.55 10.35
N PHE A 101 1.18 -12.55 9.21
CA PHE A 101 1.75 -13.00 7.93
C PHE A 101 2.94 -12.17 7.50
N THR A 102 3.06 -10.92 7.97
CA THR A 102 4.20 -10.05 7.71
C THR A 102 5.54 -10.69 8.09
N HIS A 103 5.55 -11.58 9.09
CA HIS A 103 6.80 -12.12 9.65
C HIS A 103 7.28 -13.39 8.93
N TYR A 104 6.43 -14.03 8.09
CA TYR A 104 6.80 -15.33 7.51
C TYR A 104 6.17 -15.67 6.15
N SER A 105 5.17 -14.91 5.66
CA SER A 105 4.48 -15.26 4.43
C SER A 105 5.28 -14.88 3.18
N TRP A 106 6.06 -15.81 2.68
CA TRP A 106 6.74 -15.66 1.39
C TRP A 106 5.77 -15.72 0.21
N ALA A 107 4.63 -16.42 0.35
CA ALA A 107 3.59 -16.43 -0.67
C ALA A 107 2.97 -15.04 -0.86
N LEU A 108 2.69 -14.33 0.24
CA LEU A 108 2.18 -12.96 0.20
C LEU A 108 3.25 -11.99 -0.30
N HIS A 109 4.53 -12.18 0.09
CA HIS A 109 5.66 -11.42 -0.46
C HIS A 109 5.69 -11.48 -1.99
N ASP A 110 5.63 -12.68 -2.58
CA ASP A 110 5.67 -12.86 -4.03
C ASP A 110 4.42 -12.29 -4.72
N ALA A 111 3.26 -12.39 -4.09
CA ALA A 111 2.04 -11.77 -4.58
C ALA A 111 2.19 -10.22 -4.61
N VAL A 112 2.64 -9.60 -3.52
CA VAL A 112 2.89 -8.16 -3.44
C VAL A 112 3.90 -7.71 -4.50
N ARG A 113 4.98 -8.46 -4.70
CA ARG A 113 5.98 -8.19 -5.74
C ARG A 113 5.38 -8.20 -7.16
N SER A 114 4.30 -8.93 -7.39
CA SER A 114 3.62 -9.01 -8.68
C SER A 114 2.66 -7.84 -8.96
N PHE A 115 2.35 -7.04 -7.95
CA PHE A 115 1.50 -5.86 -8.08
C PHE A 115 2.32 -4.67 -8.61
N SER A 116 1.82 -3.98 -9.63
CA SER A 116 2.58 -2.92 -10.31
C SER A 116 2.50 -1.56 -9.61
N GLY A 117 1.47 -1.32 -8.80
CA GLY A 117 1.27 -0.08 -8.05
C GLY A 117 2.05 -0.07 -6.72
N PRO A 118 2.10 1.07 -6.03
CA PRO A 118 2.70 1.16 -4.71
C PRO A 118 1.89 0.37 -3.67
N VAL A 119 2.62 -0.32 -2.78
CA VAL A 119 2.06 -0.98 -1.60
C VAL A 119 2.67 -0.35 -0.36
N ILE A 120 1.85 0.09 0.59
CA ILE A 120 2.30 0.56 1.91
C ILE A 120 1.93 -0.48 2.95
N GLU A 121 2.94 -0.99 3.66
CA GLU A 121 2.72 -1.88 4.80
C GLU A 121 2.29 -1.08 6.03
N VAL A 122 1.27 -1.55 6.74
CA VAL A 122 0.72 -0.86 7.92
C VAL A 122 0.67 -1.80 9.13
N HIS A 123 1.04 -1.28 10.28
CA HIS A 123 0.83 -1.91 11.58
C HIS A 123 0.25 -0.91 12.56
N LEU A 124 -0.78 -1.31 13.32
CA LEU A 124 -1.38 -0.46 14.33
C LEU A 124 -0.44 -0.25 15.52
N SER A 125 0.18 -1.35 15.99
CA SER A 125 1.22 -1.31 17.03
C SER A 125 2.60 -1.08 16.44
N ASN A 126 3.58 -0.79 17.27
CA ASN A 126 4.99 -0.77 16.89
C ASN A 126 5.58 -2.20 17.01
N PRO A 127 5.85 -2.91 15.90
CA PRO A 127 6.34 -4.28 15.95
C PRO A 127 7.69 -4.42 16.68
N THR A 128 8.55 -3.40 16.57
CA THR A 128 9.89 -3.42 17.19
C THR A 128 9.86 -3.22 18.70
N ALA A 129 8.74 -2.79 19.27
CA ALA A 129 8.51 -2.69 20.71
C ALA A 129 7.87 -3.96 21.31
N ARG A 130 7.72 -5.01 20.51
CA ARG A 130 7.06 -6.27 20.88
C ARG A 130 8.05 -7.44 20.90
N GLU A 131 7.55 -8.66 20.79
CA GLU A 131 8.36 -9.88 20.83
C GLU A 131 9.36 -9.91 19.64
N GLU A 132 10.54 -10.43 19.86
CA GLU A 132 11.67 -10.40 18.91
C GLU A 132 11.30 -10.93 17.52
N PHE A 133 10.47 -11.98 17.43
CA PHE A 133 10.05 -12.53 16.13
C PHE A 133 9.25 -11.54 15.27
N ARG A 134 8.71 -10.45 15.88
CA ARG A 134 7.97 -9.41 15.16
C ARG A 134 8.86 -8.33 14.57
N HIS A 135 10.14 -8.31 14.89
CA HIS A 135 11.05 -7.26 14.40
C HIS A 135 11.36 -7.40 12.90
N VAL A 136 11.09 -8.56 12.32
CA VAL A 136 11.35 -8.81 10.88
C VAL A 136 10.04 -8.80 10.11
N SER A 137 9.99 -8.00 9.03
CA SER A 137 8.97 -8.09 8.00
C SER A 137 9.59 -8.69 6.74
N VAL A 138 9.08 -9.84 6.28
CA VAL A 138 9.48 -10.39 4.98
C VAL A 138 8.91 -9.57 3.82
N LEU A 139 7.87 -8.74 4.08
CA LEU A 139 7.26 -7.87 3.08
C LEU A 139 8.05 -6.58 2.85
N SER A 140 8.91 -6.17 3.80
CA SER A 140 9.61 -4.88 3.78
C SER A 140 10.45 -4.64 2.52
N THR A 141 10.88 -5.69 1.85
CA THR A 141 11.72 -5.62 0.63
C THR A 141 10.90 -5.42 -0.65
N VAL A 142 9.58 -5.59 -0.60
CA VAL A 142 8.68 -5.52 -1.77
C VAL A 142 7.59 -4.46 -1.64
N VAL A 143 7.46 -3.83 -0.47
CA VAL A 143 6.58 -2.68 -0.26
C VAL A 143 7.32 -1.37 -0.52
N LYS A 144 6.57 -0.30 -0.83
CA LYS A 144 7.13 1.04 -1.03
C LYS A 144 7.61 1.68 0.27
N GLY A 145 6.96 1.35 1.38
CA GLY A 145 7.28 1.83 2.71
C GLY A 145 6.40 1.19 3.77
N SER A 146 6.73 1.43 5.05
CA SER A 146 5.98 0.90 6.20
C SER A 146 5.63 2.02 7.17
N ILE A 147 4.42 1.94 7.75
CA ILE A 147 3.93 2.86 8.78
C ILE A 147 3.42 2.02 9.94
N SER A 148 3.92 2.30 11.14
CA SER A 148 3.60 1.49 12.32
C SER A 148 3.54 2.32 13.60
N GLY A 149 2.73 1.89 14.59
CA GLY A 149 2.72 2.44 15.95
C GLY A 149 1.76 3.60 16.19
N PHE A 150 0.91 3.96 15.21
CA PHE A 150 -0.02 5.08 15.34
C PHE A 150 -1.48 4.63 15.51
N GLY A 151 -1.71 3.39 15.96
CA GLY A 151 -3.06 2.83 16.03
C GLY A 151 -3.76 2.87 14.68
N GLY A 152 -5.06 3.09 14.66
CA GLY A 152 -5.85 3.21 13.43
C GLY A 152 -5.40 4.35 12.51
N ASN A 153 -4.76 5.40 13.05
CA ASN A 153 -4.21 6.47 12.25
C ASN A 153 -3.11 6.01 11.27
N SER A 154 -2.50 4.83 11.50
CA SER A 154 -1.53 4.25 10.56
C SER A 154 -2.12 4.06 9.16
N TYR A 155 -3.41 3.72 9.04
CA TYR A 155 -4.10 3.62 7.75
C TYR A 155 -4.25 4.97 7.05
N VAL A 156 -4.62 6.00 7.81
CA VAL A 156 -4.78 7.36 7.29
C VAL A 156 -3.43 7.91 6.83
N LEU A 157 -2.38 7.72 7.62
CA LEU A 157 -1.02 8.12 7.25
C LEU A 157 -0.53 7.39 6.00
N ALA A 158 -0.90 6.11 5.81
CA ALA A 158 -0.56 5.37 4.60
C ALA A 158 -1.26 5.96 3.36
N LEU A 159 -2.52 6.38 3.50
CA LEU A 159 -3.25 7.06 2.42
C LEU A 159 -2.58 8.39 2.03
N GLU A 160 -2.17 9.19 3.02
CA GLU A 160 -1.41 10.43 2.78
C GLU A 160 -0.08 10.15 2.07
N ALA A 161 0.63 9.10 2.51
CA ALA A 161 1.88 8.71 1.89
C ALA A 161 1.66 8.32 0.41
N LEU A 162 0.60 7.59 0.09
CA LEU A 162 0.24 7.24 -1.29
C LEU A 162 -0.03 8.49 -2.14
N GLN A 163 -0.72 9.49 -1.61
CA GLN A 163 -0.96 10.77 -2.29
C GLN A 163 0.35 11.52 -2.59
N LEU A 164 1.32 11.46 -1.69
CA LEU A 164 2.61 12.15 -1.87
C LEU A 164 3.49 11.50 -2.93
N ILE A 165 3.43 10.17 -3.06
CA ILE A 165 4.27 9.42 -4.02
C ILE A 165 3.65 9.27 -5.40
N ALA A 166 2.35 9.57 -5.54
CA ALA A 166 1.63 9.56 -6.82
C ALA A 166 1.67 10.90 -7.58
N ARG A 167 2.43 11.87 -7.06
CA ARG A 167 2.60 13.20 -7.66
C ARG A 167 3.78 13.28 -8.60
#